data_2631ea2d2cce8d57679a883ee6773920
#
_entry.id   2631ea2d2cce8d57679a883ee6773920
#
_cell.length_a   1.000
_cell.length_b   1.000
_cell.length_c   1.000
_cell.angle_alpha   90.00
_cell.angle_beta   90.00
_cell.angle_gamma   90.00
#
_symmetry.space_group_name_H-M   'P 1'
#
loop_
_entity.id
_entity.type
_entity.pdbx_description
1 polymer ?
#
loop_
_entity_poly.entity_id
_entity_poly.type
_entity_poly.pdbx_seq_one_letter_code
_entity_poly.pdbx_strand_id
1 'polypeptide(L)'
;ITGGASGLGLSTAKTLVESGAKVMLLDLNEDNAKAAVESLGDQSSYVIANVTEEDSVQNAIDETVKKFGEINIVVNCAGIGSASKTVGRDGAHPLDYFKTVVDINLNGTFNVLRLAAVEMGNNEPNSDGECGVIINTASVAAYDGQIGQAAYSASKGGVVGMTLPIARDLARMGIRINTIAPGIFDTPLMAMAPDTV
;
A
#
# COMPACT_ATOMS: atom_id res chain seq x y z
N ILE A 1 -6.28 4.55 -1.45
CA ILE A 1 -5.10 4.42 -0.56
C ILE A 1 -5.27 3.18 0.30
N THR A 2 -4.35 2.20 0.22
CA THR A 2 -4.36 1.03 1.10
C THR A 2 -3.65 1.34 2.42
N GLY A 3 -4.08 0.71 3.54
CA GLY A 3 -3.61 1.10 4.88
C GLY A 3 -3.95 2.57 5.19
N GLY A 4 -5.07 3.05 4.64
CA GLY A 4 -5.45 4.46 4.64
C GLY A 4 -5.99 4.99 5.95
N ALA A 5 -6.29 4.12 6.90
CA ALA A 5 -6.91 4.51 8.17
C ALA A 5 -5.89 4.90 9.27
N SER A 6 -4.58 4.80 8.99
CA SER A 6 -3.54 5.14 9.96
C SER A 6 -2.21 5.52 9.32
N GLY A 7 -1.27 6.00 10.12
CA GLY A 7 0.13 6.21 9.76
C GLY A 7 0.33 7.00 8.46
N LEU A 8 1.23 6.50 7.61
CA LEU A 8 1.58 7.15 6.33
C LEU A 8 0.38 7.22 5.36
N GLY A 9 -0.47 6.19 5.33
CA GLY A 9 -1.66 6.17 4.49
C GLY A 9 -2.64 7.28 4.84
N LEU A 10 -2.95 7.45 6.12
CA LEU A 10 -3.83 8.52 6.60
C LEU A 10 -3.23 9.91 6.38
N SER A 11 -1.93 10.08 6.63
CA SER A 11 -1.25 11.34 6.36
C SER A 11 -1.28 11.71 4.87
N THR A 12 -1.07 10.72 3.99
CA THR A 12 -1.21 10.89 2.54
C THR A 12 -2.64 11.26 2.15
N ALA A 13 -3.64 10.58 2.73
CA ALA A 13 -5.04 10.87 2.48
C ALA A 13 -5.37 12.33 2.83
N LYS A 14 -4.92 12.80 3.98
CA LYS A 14 -5.11 14.19 4.43
C LYS A 14 -4.51 15.18 3.43
N THR A 15 -3.27 15.00 3.03
CA THR A 15 -2.60 15.89 2.07
C THR A 15 -3.31 15.93 0.71
N LEU A 16 -3.79 14.77 0.24
CA LEU A 16 -4.52 14.69 -1.03
C LEU A 16 -5.89 15.36 -0.95
N VAL A 17 -6.64 15.18 0.15
CA VAL A 17 -7.92 15.88 0.37
C VAL A 17 -7.71 17.39 0.47
N GLU A 18 -6.70 17.86 1.20
CA GLU A 18 -6.32 19.27 1.28
C GLU A 18 -5.94 19.86 -0.10
N SER A 19 -5.47 19.01 -1.02
CA SER A 19 -5.17 19.37 -2.41
C SER A 19 -6.37 19.26 -3.35
N GLY A 20 -7.56 18.93 -2.82
CA GLY A 20 -8.82 18.86 -3.59
C GLY A 20 -9.11 17.49 -4.20
N ALA A 21 -8.33 16.45 -3.89
CA ALA A 21 -8.61 15.10 -4.36
C ALA A 21 -9.77 14.47 -3.58
N LYS A 22 -10.48 13.53 -4.25
CA LYS A 22 -11.38 12.59 -3.59
C LYS A 22 -10.63 11.34 -3.23
N VAL A 23 -10.81 10.82 -2.02
CA VAL A 23 -9.98 9.71 -1.49
C VAL A 23 -10.84 8.56 -0.98
N MET A 24 -10.56 7.35 -1.49
CA MET A 24 -11.08 6.10 -0.94
C MET A 24 -10.00 5.45 -0.06
N LEU A 25 -10.31 5.23 1.22
CA LEU A 25 -9.45 4.51 2.16
C LEU A 25 -9.77 3.01 2.12
N LEU A 26 -8.76 2.17 1.90
CA LEU A 26 -8.85 0.72 2.02
C LEU A 26 -8.10 0.30 3.28
N ASP A 27 -8.80 -0.29 4.24
CA ASP A 27 -8.20 -0.75 5.49
C ASP A 27 -8.94 -1.96 6.03
N LEU A 28 -8.33 -2.72 6.94
CA LEU A 28 -8.98 -3.82 7.65
C LEU A 28 -9.74 -3.34 8.90
N ASN A 29 -9.31 -2.21 9.48
CA ASN A 29 -9.88 -1.69 10.72
C ASN A 29 -10.98 -0.69 10.44
N GLU A 30 -12.23 -1.14 10.62
CA GLU A 30 -13.42 -0.34 10.34
C GLU A 30 -13.53 0.89 11.24
N ASP A 31 -13.23 0.76 12.54
CA ASP A 31 -13.34 1.88 13.49
C ASP A 31 -12.35 3.00 13.15
N ASN A 32 -11.11 2.63 12.83
CA ASN A 32 -10.11 3.59 12.38
C ASN A 32 -10.50 4.22 11.03
N ALA A 33 -11.05 3.45 10.09
CA ALA A 33 -11.48 3.96 8.79
C ALA A 33 -12.64 4.96 8.92
N LYS A 34 -13.62 4.68 9.79
CA LYS A 34 -14.72 5.61 10.12
C LYS A 34 -14.19 6.91 10.70
N ALA A 35 -13.35 6.83 11.73
CA ALA A 35 -12.76 8.01 12.37
C ALA A 35 -11.92 8.83 11.39
N ALA A 36 -11.18 8.16 10.50
CA ALA A 36 -10.39 8.81 9.47
C ALA A 36 -11.28 9.61 8.50
N VAL A 37 -12.35 9.01 7.97
CA VAL A 37 -13.28 9.67 7.05
C VAL A 37 -14.01 10.83 7.74
N GLU A 38 -14.44 10.67 9.00
CA GLU A 38 -15.03 11.77 9.77
C GLU A 38 -14.08 12.97 9.88
N SER A 39 -12.78 12.73 10.04
CA SER A 39 -11.77 13.79 10.12
C SER A 39 -11.42 14.42 8.78
N LEU A 40 -11.52 13.66 7.68
CA LEU A 40 -11.18 14.09 6.31
C LEU A 40 -12.34 14.81 5.61
N GLY A 41 -13.58 14.54 6.03
CA GLY A 41 -14.80 15.16 5.48
C GLY A 41 -15.29 14.54 4.17
N ASP A 42 -16.20 15.26 3.49
CA ASP A 42 -17.03 14.76 2.39
C ASP A 42 -16.26 14.29 1.14
N GLN A 43 -15.01 14.69 1.00
CA GLN A 43 -14.13 14.27 -0.10
C GLN A 43 -13.53 12.87 0.13
N SER A 44 -13.87 12.22 1.23
CA SER A 44 -13.35 10.91 1.58
C SER A 44 -14.43 9.85 1.73
N SER A 45 -14.03 8.60 1.59
CA SER A 45 -14.86 7.43 1.88
C SER A 45 -13.95 6.26 2.25
N TYR A 46 -14.50 5.14 2.70
CA TYR A 46 -13.71 3.96 3.00
C TYR A 46 -14.40 2.68 2.52
N VAL A 47 -13.60 1.65 2.30
CA VAL A 47 -14.02 0.27 2.09
C VAL A 47 -13.16 -0.63 2.97
N ILE A 48 -13.79 -1.57 3.68
CA ILE A 48 -13.05 -2.59 4.42
C ILE A 48 -12.55 -3.63 3.43
N ALA A 49 -11.23 -3.73 3.32
CA ALA A 49 -10.61 -4.59 2.31
C ALA A 49 -9.33 -5.27 2.83
N ASN A 50 -9.22 -6.56 2.52
CA ASN A 50 -7.99 -7.34 2.71
C ASN A 50 -7.20 -7.35 1.39
N VAL A 51 -6.03 -6.75 1.38
CA VAL A 51 -5.18 -6.65 0.16
C VAL A 51 -4.70 -8.00 -0.35
N THR A 52 -4.69 -9.05 0.49
CA THR A 52 -4.29 -10.41 0.08
C THR A 52 -5.39 -11.19 -0.63
N GLU A 53 -6.63 -10.68 -0.63
CA GLU A 53 -7.80 -11.32 -1.21
C GLU A 53 -8.25 -10.58 -2.48
N GLU A 54 -8.24 -11.28 -3.62
CA GLU A 54 -8.59 -10.68 -4.91
C GLU A 54 -9.99 -10.08 -4.92
N ASP A 55 -10.99 -10.85 -4.49
CA ASP A 55 -12.38 -10.40 -4.49
C ASP A 55 -12.60 -9.19 -3.57
N SER A 56 -11.88 -9.13 -2.44
CA SER A 56 -11.95 -8.01 -1.51
C SER A 56 -11.36 -6.73 -2.14
N VAL A 57 -10.26 -6.85 -2.86
CA VAL A 57 -9.64 -5.73 -3.57
C VAL A 57 -10.50 -5.32 -4.76
N GLN A 58 -11.03 -6.27 -5.55
CA GLN A 58 -11.90 -5.95 -6.68
C GLN A 58 -13.13 -5.16 -6.22
N ASN A 59 -13.80 -5.62 -5.16
CA ASN A 59 -14.93 -4.89 -4.57
C ASN A 59 -14.54 -3.45 -4.17
N ALA A 60 -13.36 -3.24 -3.59
CA ALA A 60 -12.90 -1.91 -3.21
C ALA A 60 -12.62 -1.01 -4.42
N ILE A 61 -12.10 -1.55 -5.50
CA ILE A 61 -11.94 -0.87 -6.79
C ILE A 61 -13.31 -0.46 -7.34
N ASP A 62 -14.26 -1.40 -7.41
CA ASP A 62 -15.61 -1.16 -7.95
C ASP A 62 -16.36 -0.09 -7.14
N GLU A 63 -16.32 -0.15 -5.81
CA GLU A 63 -16.93 0.87 -4.94
C GLU A 63 -16.23 2.24 -5.09
N THR A 64 -14.92 2.28 -5.39
CA THR A 64 -14.21 3.52 -5.66
C THR A 64 -14.70 4.15 -6.96
N VAL A 65 -14.77 3.38 -8.04
CA VAL A 65 -15.25 3.84 -9.35
C VAL A 65 -16.72 4.27 -9.25
N LYS A 66 -17.56 3.49 -8.58
CA LYS A 66 -18.97 3.82 -8.36
C LYS A 66 -19.16 5.13 -7.58
N LYS A 67 -18.30 5.39 -6.58
CA LYS A 67 -18.37 6.59 -5.72
C LYS A 67 -17.84 7.84 -6.41
N PHE A 68 -16.70 7.73 -7.10
CA PHE A 68 -15.91 8.86 -7.59
C PHE A 68 -15.79 8.96 -9.11
N GLY A 69 -16.20 7.90 -9.83
CA GLY A 69 -16.24 7.85 -11.30
C GLY A 69 -15.01 7.20 -11.93
N GLU A 70 -13.81 7.42 -11.38
CA GLU A 70 -12.55 6.96 -11.92
C GLU A 70 -11.49 6.77 -10.83
N ILE A 71 -10.37 6.14 -11.16
CA ILE A 71 -9.17 6.02 -10.31
C ILE A 71 -7.99 6.63 -11.06
N ASN A 72 -7.44 7.74 -10.54
CA ASN A 72 -6.27 8.40 -11.13
C ASN A 72 -4.99 8.12 -10.33
N ILE A 73 -5.11 7.90 -9.02
CA ILE A 73 -3.97 7.76 -8.11
C ILE A 73 -4.18 6.52 -7.23
N VAL A 74 -3.18 5.66 -7.16
CA VAL A 74 -3.11 4.58 -6.16
C VAL A 74 -1.90 4.80 -5.27
N VAL A 75 -2.10 4.72 -3.95
CA VAL A 75 -1.00 4.73 -2.97
C VAL A 75 -1.10 3.48 -2.12
N ASN A 76 -0.12 2.61 -2.24
CA ASN A 76 -0.03 1.35 -1.49
C ASN A 76 0.77 1.56 -0.21
N CYS A 77 0.05 1.72 0.92
CA CYS A 77 0.64 1.86 2.26
C CYS A 77 0.33 0.66 3.17
N ALA A 78 -0.57 -0.25 2.79
CA ALA A 78 -0.87 -1.44 3.59
C ALA A 78 0.39 -2.30 3.77
N GLY A 79 0.64 -2.72 5.00
CA GLY A 79 1.78 -3.55 5.32
C GLY A 79 1.95 -3.78 6.81
N ILE A 80 2.74 -4.79 7.14
CA ILE A 80 3.10 -5.14 8.51
C ILE A 80 4.62 -5.18 8.66
N GLY A 81 5.10 -4.87 9.87
CA GLY A 81 6.49 -5.07 10.26
C GLY A 81 6.80 -6.53 10.58
N SER A 82 8.07 -6.86 10.70
CA SER A 82 8.55 -8.17 11.13
C SER A 82 9.81 -8.02 11.97
N ALA A 83 9.84 -8.66 13.12
CA ALA A 83 10.98 -8.71 14.03
C ALA A 83 11.21 -10.14 14.54
N SER A 84 11.63 -11.03 13.63
CA SER A 84 11.92 -12.44 13.97
C SER A 84 13.21 -12.90 13.31
N LYS A 85 14.18 -13.32 14.14
CA LYS A 85 15.50 -13.80 13.68
C LYS A 85 15.35 -15.07 12.85
N THR A 86 16.25 -15.27 11.88
CA THR A 86 16.34 -16.53 11.10
C THR A 86 16.50 -17.73 11.99
N VAL A 87 17.29 -17.61 13.07
CA VAL A 87 17.37 -18.58 14.16
C VAL A 87 17.23 -17.82 15.48
N GLY A 88 16.18 -18.12 16.23
CA GLY A 88 15.89 -17.57 17.56
C GLY A 88 16.17 -18.56 18.69
N ARG A 89 15.73 -18.23 19.91
CA ARG A 89 15.88 -19.12 21.09
C ARG A 89 15.07 -20.40 20.91
N ASP A 90 13.92 -20.33 20.26
CA ASP A 90 12.97 -21.44 20.12
C ASP A 90 13.16 -22.21 18.80
N GLY A 91 14.23 -21.92 18.05
CA GLY A 91 14.58 -22.58 16.80
C GLY A 91 14.52 -21.70 15.57
N ALA A 92 14.20 -22.31 14.42
CA ALA A 92 14.13 -21.63 13.14
C ALA A 92 12.96 -20.65 13.08
N HIS A 93 13.13 -19.58 12.30
CA HIS A 93 12.05 -18.63 11.96
C HIS A 93 10.82 -19.38 11.43
N PRO A 94 9.61 -19.16 12.00
CA PRO A 94 8.41 -19.84 11.50
C PRO A 94 8.13 -19.46 10.04
N LEU A 95 8.10 -20.46 9.17
CA LEU A 95 7.92 -20.22 7.72
C LEU A 95 6.59 -19.54 7.41
N ASP A 96 5.53 -19.87 8.15
CA ASP A 96 4.22 -19.26 7.93
C ASP A 96 4.19 -17.78 8.30
N TYR A 97 4.96 -17.36 9.31
CA TYR A 97 5.13 -15.93 9.61
C TYR A 97 5.86 -15.19 8.47
N PHE A 98 6.92 -15.80 7.92
CA PHE A 98 7.61 -15.26 6.74
C PHE A 98 6.63 -15.08 5.56
N LYS A 99 5.85 -16.14 5.25
CA LYS A 99 4.84 -16.10 4.19
C LYS A 99 3.81 -15.00 4.40
N THR A 100 3.29 -14.86 5.63
CA THR A 100 2.31 -13.82 5.97
C THR A 100 2.85 -12.41 5.69
N VAL A 101 4.11 -12.14 6.07
CA VAL A 101 4.72 -10.82 5.81
C VAL A 101 4.88 -10.56 4.30
N VAL A 102 5.33 -11.57 3.55
CA VAL A 102 5.48 -11.46 2.10
C VAL A 102 4.10 -11.33 1.43
N ASP A 103 3.12 -12.07 1.89
CA ASP A 103 1.78 -12.05 1.33
C ASP A 103 1.12 -10.68 1.47
N ILE A 104 1.14 -10.10 2.66
CA ILE A 104 0.55 -8.78 2.89
C ILE A 104 1.35 -7.69 2.16
N ASN A 105 2.67 -7.64 2.37
CA ASN A 105 3.48 -6.50 1.93
C ASN A 105 3.78 -6.50 0.42
N LEU A 106 3.98 -7.66 -0.17
CA LEU A 106 4.37 -7.81 -1.57
C LEU A 106 3.19 -8.24 -2.44
N ASN A 107 2.58 -9.40 -2.16
CA ASN A 107 1.48 -9.90 -2.97
C ASN A 107 0.27 -8.96 -2.87
N GLY A 108 -0.05 -8.44 -1.67
CA GLY A 108 -1.11 -7.47 -1.47
C GLY A 108 -0.89 -6.16 -2.25
N THR A 109 0.34 -5.64 -2.25
CA THR A 109 0.71 -4.47 -3.07
C THR A 109 0.50 -4.76 -4.56
N PHE A 110 0.98 -5.91 -5.04
CA PHE A 110 0.80 -6.32 -6.44
C PHE A 110 -0.67 -6.54 -6.80
N ASN A 111 -1.45 -7.16 -5.90
CA ASN A 111 -2.87 -7.41 -6.10
C ASN A 111 -3.66 -6.10 -6.32
N VAL A 112 -3.43 -5.11 -5.48
CA VAL A 112 -4.10 -3.80 -5.62
C VAL A 112 -3.67 -3.08 -6.90
N LEU A 113 -2.36 -2.98 -7.16
CA LEU A 113 -1.89 -2.22 -8.33
C LEU A 113 -2.34 -2.83 -9.66
N ARG A 114 -2.35 -4.17 -9.81
CA ARG A 114 -2.75 -4.82 -11.07
C ARG A 114 -4.23 -4.62 -11.39
N LEU A 115 -5.10 -4.70 -10.37
CA LEU A 115 -6.54 -4.49 -10.54
C LEU A 115 -6.86 -3.00 -10.80
N ALA A 116 -6.23 -2.10 -10.05
CA ALA A 116 -6.39 -0.67 -10.27
C ALA A 116 -5.85 -0.21 -11.63
N ALA A 117 -4.77 -0.80 -12.13
CA ALA A 117 -4.21 -0.47 -13.44
C ALA A 117 -5.17 -0.80 -14.59
N VAL A 118 -6.03 -1.83 -14.44
CA VAL A 118 -7.09 -2.13 -15.41
C VAL A 118 -8.06 -0.95 -15.52
N GLU A 119 -8.55 -0.44 -14.39
CA GLU A 119 -9.47 0.70 -14.36
C GLU A 119 -8.79 2.00 -14.82
N MET A 120 -7.54 2.25 -14.40
CA MET A 120 -6.77 3.41 -14.89
C MET A 120 -6.60 3.41 -16.40
N GLY A 121 -6.45 2.23 -17.01
CA GLY A 121 -6.35 2.07 -18.46
C GLY A 121 -7.60 2.48 -19.23
N ASN A 122 -8.75 2.62 -18.56
CA ASN A 122 -10.02 3.08 -19.12
C ASN A 122 -10.19 4.61 -19.02
N ASN A 123 -9.32 5.31 -18.28
CA ASN A 123 -9.41 6.77 -18.14
C ASN A 123 -9.05 7.48 -19.43
N GLU A 124 -9.71 8.62 -19.68
CA GLU A 124 -9.25 9.55 -20.70
C GLU A 124 -7.89 10.15 -20.28
N PRO A 125 -6.89 10.14 -21.16
CA PRO A 125 -5.59 10.71 -20.85
C PRO A 125 -5.67 12.21 -20.52
N ASN A 126 -4.91 12.65 -19.53
CA ASN A 126 -4.77 14.08 -19.25
C ASN A 126 -3.93 14.80 -20.34
N SER A 127 -3.66 16.11 -20.17
CA SER A 127 -2.88 16.94 -21.11
C SER A 127 -1.47 16.40 -21.39
N ASP A 128 -0.91 15.61 -20.49
CA ASP A 128 0.43 15.03 -20.60
C ASP A 128 0.40 13.59 -21.12
N GLY A 129 -0.79 13.07 -21.46
CA GLY A 129 -0.99 11.70 -21.95
C GLY A 129 -1.02 10.65 -20.83
N GLU A 130 -1.24 11.07 -19.57
CA GLU A 130 -1.26 10.18 -18.43
C GLU A 130 -2.68 9.75 -18.06
N CYS A 131 -2.89 8.44 -17.85
CA CYS A 131 -4.14 7.85 -17.38
C CYS A 131 -4.14 7.58 -15.87
N GLY A 132 -2.96 7.53 -15.23
CA GLY A 132 -2.87 7.30 -13.80
C GLY A 132 -1.45 7.24 -13.25
N VAL A 133 -1.37 7.24 -11.93
CA VAL A 133 -0.10 7.07 -11.21
C VAL A 133 -0.26 6.11 -10.02
N ILE A 134 0.71 5.23 -9.86
CA ILE A 134 0.80 4.28 -8.74
C ILE A 134 2.05 4.59 -7.91
N ILE A 135 1.87 4.75 -6.62
CA ILE A 135 2.95 4.94 -5.65
C ILE A 135 2.95 3.78 -4.66
N ASN A 136 4.04 3.02 -4.64
CA ASN A 136 4.23 1.94 -3.68
C ASN A 136 5.11 2.39 -2.51
N THR A 137 4.86 1.80 -1.34
CA THR A 137 5.66 2.03 -0.14
C THR A 137 6.55 0.81 0.12
N ALA A 138 7.84 0.94 -0.21
CA ALA A 138 8.90 0.01 0.20
C ALA A 138 9.40 0.36 1.61
N SER A 139 10.71 0.33 1.84
CA SER A 139 11.39 0.74 3.05
C SER A 139 12.90 0.82 2.78
N VAL A 140 13.63 1.60 3.55
CA VAL A 140 15.10 1.51 3.61
C VAL A 140 15.56 0.08 3.95
N ALA A 141 14.75 -0.71 4.67
CA ALA A 141 15.00 -2.11 4.96
C ALA A 141 15.07 -3.02 3.71
N ALA A 142 14.65 -2.52 2.54
CA ALA A 142 14.87 -3.22 1.27
C ALA A 142 16.36 -3.28 0.90
N TYR A 143 17.16 -2.36 1.43
CA TYR A 143 18.59 -2.20 1.14
C TYR A 143 19.47 -2.43 2.38
N ASP A 144 19.00 -1.99 3.54
CA ASP A 144 19.73 -2.03 4.81
C ASP A 144 18.79 -2.52 5.94
N GLY A 145 18.47 -3.81 5.86
CA GLY A 145 17.58 -4.47 6.83
C GLY A 145 18.31 -4.80 8.13
N GLN A 146 17.61 -4.62 9.24
CA GLN A 146 18.13 -4.90 10.59
C GLN A 146 17.96 -6.36 10.99
N ILE A 147 18.53 -6.73 12.13
CA ILE A 147 18.37 -8.05 12.74
C ILE A 147 16.86 -8.36 12.90
N GLY A 148 16.44 -9.54 12.43
CA GLY A 148 15.05 -9.97 12.51
C GLY A 148 14.14 -9.48 11.36
N GLN A 149 14.65 -8.71 10.42
CA GLN A 149 13.87 -8.17 9.32
C GLN A 149 13.93 -8.99 8.01
N ALA A 150 14.36 -10.25 8.03
CA ALA A 150 14.52 -11.05 6.81
C ALA A 150 13.23 -11.09 5.96
N ALA A 151 12.07 -11.38 6.56
CA ALA A 151 10.79 -11.41 5.86
C ALA A 151 10.37 -10.01 5.37
N TYR A 152 10.53 -8.99 6.23
CA TYR A 152 10.20 -7.60 5.89
C TYR A 152 11.08 -7.07 4.75
N SER A 153 12.40 -7.23 4.87
CA SER A 153 13.36 -6.84 3.84
C SER A 153 13.13 -7.55 2.51
N ALA A 154 12.83 -8.86 2.54
CA ALA A 154 12.48 -9.61 1.35
C ALA A 154 11.22 -9.06 0.68
N SER A 155 10.16 -8.78 1.46
CA SER A 155 8.92 -8.21 0.94
C SER A 155 9.12 -6.82 0.33
N LYS A 156 9.86 -5.94 1.03
CA LYS A 156 10.10 -4.56 0.56
C LYS A 156 11.12 -4.51 -0.58
N GLY A 157 12.09 -5.41 -0.60
CA GLY A 157 12.98 -5.64 -1.73
C GLY A 157 12.24 -6.13 -2.98
N GLY A 158 11.24 -6.99 -2.80
CA GLY A 158 10.32 -7.41 -3.86
C GLY A 158 9.52 -6.25 -4.46
N VAL A 159 8.98 -5.36 -3.60
CA VAL A 159 8.27 -4.14 -4.07
C VAL A 159 9.19 -3.25 -4.91
N VAL A 160 10.44 -3.06 -4.49
CA VAL A 160 11.44 -2.31 -5.29
C VAL A 160 11.71 -3.03 -6.61
N GLY A 161 11.95 -4.35 -6.56
CA GLY A 161 12.31 -5.15 -7.74
C GLY A 161 11.24 -5.19 -8.82
N MET A 162 9.95 -5.20 -8.44
CA MET A 162 8.83 -5.23 -9.39
C MET A 162 8.51 -3.85 -9.99
N THR A 163 9.03 -2.76 -9.45
CA THR A 163 8.67 -1.39 -9.89
C THR A 163 9.03 -1.16 -11.36
N LEU A 164 10.27 -1.42 -11.75
CA LEU A 164 10.72 -1.14 -13.12
C LEU A 164 10.06 -2.02 -14.19
N PRO A 165 9.94 -3.36 -14.04
CA PRO A 165 9.19 -4.16 -15.00
C PRO A 165 7.75 -3.71 -15.16
N ILE A 166 7.03 -3.41 -14.06
CA ILE A 166 5.65 -2.92 -14.13
C ILE A 166 5.58 -1.53 -14.80
N ALA A 167 6.55 -0.64 -14.55
CA ALA A 167 6.62 0.64 -15.25
C ALA A 167 6.72 0.46 -16.78
N ARG A 168 7.46 -0.56 -17.23
CA ARG A 168 7.58 -0.90 -18.65
C ARG A 168 6.29 -1.50 -19.22
N ASP A 169 5.61 -2.36 -18.45
CA ASP A 169 4.33 -2.96 -18.85
C ASP A 169 3.26 -1.88 -19.05
N LEU A 170 3.19 -0.91 -18.13
CA LEU A 170 2.14 0.10 -18.07
C LEU A 170 2.43 1.37 -18.90
N ALA A 171 3.66 1.53 -19.40
CA ALA A 171 4.10 2.74 -20.10
C ALA A 171 3.20 3.12 -21.30
N ARG A 172 2.76 2.12 -22.08
CA ARG A 172 1.89 2.35 -23.26
C ARG A 172 0.45 2.71 -22.89
N MET A 173 0.06 2.45 -21.64
CA MET A 173 -1.25 2.80 -21.09
C MET A 173 -1.27 4.19 -20.46
N GLY A 174 -0.16 4.94 -20.50
CA GLY A 174 -0.06 6.24 -19.84
C GLY A 174 -0.10 6.15 -18.30
N ILE A 175 0.27 5.00 -17.72
CA ILE A 175 0.26 4.81 -16.26
C ILE A 175 1.69 4.80 -15.75
N ARG A 176 1.99 5.71 -14.83
CA ARG A 176 3.29 5.76 -14.14
C ARG A 176 3.26 4.95 -12.85
N ILE A 177 4.38 4.34 -12.50
CA ILE A 177 4.57 3.68 -11.21
C ILE A 177 5.91 4.10 -10.60
N ASN A 178 5.89 4.41 -9.31
CA ASN A 178 7.07 4.72 -8.52
C ASN A 178 7.00 4.04 -7.15
N THR A 179 8.15 3.89 -6.53
CA THR A 179 8.26 3.31 -5.19
C THR A 179 9.08 4.24 -4.30
N ILE A 180 8.53 4.57 -3.15
CA ILE A 180 9.21 5.32 -2.10
C ILE A 180 9.76 4.31 -1.08
N ALA A 181 10.99 4.49 -0.65
CA ALA A 181 11.63 3.70 0.40
C ALA A 181 11.82 4.56 1.67
N PRO A 182 10.79 4.69 2.52
CA PRO A 182 10.88 5.52 3.72
C PRO A 182 11.91 5.00 4.71
N GLY A 183 12.52 5.92 5.46
CA GLY A 183 13.24 5.62 6.68
C GLY A 183 12.29 5.39 7.86
N ILE A 184 12.69 5.84 9.05
CA ILE A 184 11.90 5.72 10.27
C ILE A 184 10.96 6.91 10.38
N PHE A 185 9.67 6.62 10.52
CA PHE A 185 8.61 7.59 10.79
C PHE A 185 7.87 7.21 12.06
N ASP A 186 7.49 8.20 12.85
CA ASP A 186 6.62 7.99 14.01
C ASP A 186 5.21 7.62 13.55
N THR A 187 4.92 6.33 13.60
CA THR A 187 3.67 5.73 13.12
C THR A 187 3.23 4.61 14.06
N PRO A 188 1.95 4.22 14.06
CA PRO A 188 1.49 3.06 14.82
C PRO A 188 2.26 1.77 14.52
N LEU A 189 2.76 1.60 13.30
CA LEU A 189 3.59 0.46 12.92
C LEU A 189 4.91 0.45 13.71
N MET A 190 5.53 1.61 13.91
CA MET A 190 6.77 1.73 14.71
C MET A 190 6.52 1.56 16.21
N ALA A 191 5.38 2.03 16.70
CA ALA A 191 5.00 1.85 18.11
C ALA A 191 4.82 0.37 18.51
N MET A 192 4.67 -0.54 17.55
CA MET A 192 4.62 -1.99 17.77
C MET A 192 6.01 -2.66 17.73
N ALA A 193 7.06 -1.92 17.40
CA ALA A 193 8.42 -2.44 17.41
C ALA A 193 8.90 -2.66 18.85
N PRO A 194 9.71 -3.71 19.14
CA PRO A 194 10.33 -3.86 20.46
C PRO A 194 11.23 -2.67 20.82
N ASP A 195 11.26 -2.26 22.09
CA ASP A 195 12.08 -1.14 22.60
C ASP A 195 13.61 -1.27 22.37
N THR A 196 14.03 -2.35 21.74
CA THR A 196 15.44 -2.68 21.45
C THR A 196 15.82 -2.54 19.99
N VAL A 197 14.99 -1.87 19.19
CA VAL A 197 15.26 -1.59 17.77
C VAL A 197 15.73 -0.16 17.58
#